data_665ec2ec49e122d4bf3cd9fb09f336ae
#
_entry.id   665ec2ec49e122d4bf3cd9fb09f336ae
#
_cell.length_a   1.000
_cell.length_b   1.000
_cell.length_c   1.000
_cell.angle_alpha   90.00
_cell.angle_beta   90.00
_cell.angle_gamma   90.00
#
_symmetry.space_group_name_H-M   'P 1'
#
loop_
_entity.id
_entity.type
_entity.pdbx_description
1 polymer ?
#
loop_
_entity_poly.entity_id
_entity_poly.type
_entity_poly.pdbx_seq_one_letter_code
_entity_poly.pdbx_strand_id
1 'polypeptide(L)'
;MRIKVLASGSKGNSTYIECGSTKILIDAGISFLQIKNSLSSINVDVNDIDIILITHSHADHIKGLATLLKRTNITLYTTEEVFNDITK
;
A
#
# COMPACT_ATOMS: atom_id res chain seq x y z
N MET A 1 0.23 -12.62 -13.90
CA MET A 1 0.02 -11.95 -12.60
C MET A 1 1.19 -12.24 -11.66
N ARG A 2 1.64 -11.26 -10.91
CA ARG A 2 2.71 -11.42 -9.93
C ARG A 2 2.25 -10.90 -8.58
N ILE A 3 2.49 -11.66 -7.51
CA ILE A 3 2.08 -11.30 -6.15
C ILE A 3 3.30 -11.38 -5.24
N LYS A 4 3.51 -10.36 -4.41
CA LYS A 4 4.54 -10.39 -3.39
C LYS A 4 3.99 -9.82 -2.08
N VAL A 5 4.08 -10.61 -1.01
CA VAL A 5 3.75 -10.12 0.33
C VAL A 5 4.95 -9.32 0.83
N LEU A 6 4.78 -8.01 1.04
CA LEU A 6 5.84 -7.15 1.54
C LEU A 6 5.98 -7.29 3.06
N ALA A 7 4.87 -7.45 3.75
CA ALA A 7 4.82 -7.66 5.20
C ALA A 7 3.47 -8.25 5.59
N SER A 8 3.45 -9.05 6.65
CA SER A 8 2.22 -9.61 7.20
C SER A 8 2.35 -9.75 8.71
N GLY A 9 1.22 -9.62 9.42
CA GLY A 9 1.16 -9.79 10.87
C GLY A 9 0.77 -8.53 11.61
N SER A 10 0.87 -8.58 12.93
CA SER A 10 0.42 -7.49 13.81
C SER A 10 1.29 -6.23 13.72
N LYS A 11 2.49 -6.33 13.18
CA LYS A 11 3.40 -5.19 13.05
C LYS A 11 3.26 -4.45 11.72
N GLY A 12 2.54 -5.01 10.78
CA GLY A 12 2.28 -4.34 9.52
C GLY A 12 1.88 -5.31 8.43
N ASN A 13 1.01 -4.84 7.53
CA ASN A 13 0.49 -5.63 6.42
C ASN A 13 0.59 -4.82 5.12
N SER A 14 1.15 -5.43 4.09
CA SER A 14 1.21 -4.83 2.76
C SER A 14 1.50 -5.91 1.74
N THR A 15 0.71 -5.95 0.66
CA THR A 15 0.88 -6.93 -0.41
C THR A 15 0.88 -6.21 -1.75
N TYR A 16 1.81 -6.60 -2.61
CA TYR A 16 1.91 -6.07 -3.96
C TYR A 16 1.32 -7.06 -4.96
N ILE A 17 0.50 -6.55 -5.87
CA ILE A 17 -0.08 -7.33 -6.97
C ILE A 17 0.15 -6.60 -8.29
N GLU A 18 0.65 -7.35 -9.27
CA GLU A 18 0.85 -6.83 -10.62
C GLU A 18 0.01 -7.66 -11.58
N CYS A 19 -0.91 -7.01 -12.28
CA CYS A 19 -1.78 -7.66 -13.25
C CYS A 19 -1.67 -6.91 -14.58
N GLY A 20 -1.00 -7.54 -15.55
CA GLY A 20 -0.68 -6.86 -16.80
C GLY A 20 0.23 -5.66 -16.50
N SER A 21 -0.19 -4.46 -16.91
CA SER A 21 0.53 -3.22 -16.63
C SER A 21 0.01 -2.50 -15.39
N THR A 22 -0.99 -3.04 -14.70
CA THR A 22 -1.57 -2.42 -13.51
C THR A 22 -0.85 -2.92 -12.25
N LYS A 23 -0.41 -1.97 -11.41
CA LYS A 23 0.33 -2.25 -10.18
C LYS A 23 -0.49 -1.79 -8.99
N ILE A 24 -0.73 -2.69 -8.05
CA ILE A 24 -1.64 -2.50 -6.93
C ILE A 24 -0.93 -2.83 -5.62
N LEU A 25 -1.12 -1.97 -4.60
CA LEU A 25 -0.79 -2.31 -3.22
C LEU A 25 -2.09 -2.61 -2.48
N ILE A 26 -2.07 -3.64 -1.65
CA ILE A 26 -3.14 -3.92 -0.70
C ILE A 26 -2.58 -3.65 0.69
N ASP A 27 -3.10 -2.63 1.34
CA ASP A 27 -2.67 -2.11 2.63
C ASP A 27 -1.25 -1.53 2.60
N ALA A 28 -0.98 -0.58 3.47
CA ALA A 28 0.31 0.09 3.62
C ALA A 28 0.67 0.16 5.11
N GLY A 29 0.72 -1.01 5.75
CA GLY A 29 0.92 -1.14 7.19
C GLY A 29 2.36 -1.05 7.66
N ILE A 30 3.30 -0.83 6.75
CA ILE A 30 4.72 -0.59 7.04
C ILE A 30 5.09 0.81 6.55
N SER A 31 6.26 1.30 6.94
CA SER A 31 6.68 2.66 6.57
C SER A 31 6.84 2.80 5.06
N PHE A 32 6.72 4.03 4.56
CA PHE A 32 6.94 4.32 3.15
C PHE A 32 8.30 3.81 2.67
N LEU A 33 9.35 4.02 3.48
CA LEU A 33 10.70 3.57 3.13
C LEU A 33 10.77 2.04 3.00
N GLN A 34 10.12 1.31 3.89
CA GLN A 34 10.07 -0.15 3.82
C GLN A 34 9.33 -0.62 2.57
N ILE A 35 8.21 0.03 2.23
CA ILE A 35 7.46 -0.26 1.00
C ILE A 35 8.35 -0.02 -0.21
N LYS A 36 8.97 1.14 -0.27
CA LYS A 36 9.85 1.53 -1.39
C LYS A 36 10.98 0.53 -1.58
N ASN A 37 11.66 0.15 -0.49
CA ASN A 37 12.79 -0.78 -0.55
C ASN A 37 12.34 -2.18 -0.95
N SER A 38 11.21 -2.66 -0.42
CA SER A 38 10.68 -3.98 -0.77
C SER A 38 10.30 -4.06 -2.26
N LEU A 39 9.66 -3.01 -2.79
CA LEU A 39 9.32 -2.94 -4.21
C LEU A 39 10.57 -2.88 -5.07
N SER A 40 11.57 -2.10 -4.66
CA SER A 40 12.83 -1.98 -5.37
C SER A 40 13.54 -3.33 -5.50
N SER A 41 13.42 -4.20 -4.49
CA SER A 41 14.03 -5.53 -4.51
C SER A 41 13.46 -6.43 -5.60
N ILE A 42 12.29 -6.10 -6.14
CA ILE A 42 11.68 -6.83 -7.26
C ILE A 42 11.60 -5.95 -8.52
N ASN A 43 12.43 -4.91 -8.58
CA ASN A 43 12.53 -3.99 -9.71
C ASN A 43 11.24 -3.22 -10.00
N VAL A 44 10.52 -2.85 -8.94
CA VAL A 44 9.31 -2.02 -9.05
C VAL A 44 9.59 -0.68 -8.38
N ASP A 45 9.33 0.41 -9.10
CA ASP A 45 9.43 1.76 -8.57
C ASP A 45 8.13 2.08 -7.83
N VAL A 46 8.23 2.56 -6.59
CA VAL A 46 7.05 2.93 -5.79
C VAL A 46 6.18 3.97 -6.51
N ASN A 47 6.78 4.80 -7.36
CA ASN A 47 6.06 5.80 -8.14
C ASN A 47 5.22 5.20 -9.26
N ASP A 48 5.43 3.94 -9.60
CA ASP A 48 4.68 3.26 -10.66
C ASP A 48 3.45 2.52 -10.13
N ILE A 49 3.22 2.54 -8.83
CA ILE A 49 2.02 1.93 -8.25
C ILE A 49 0.81 2.77 -8.64
N ASP A 50 -0.19 2.12 -9.22
CA ASP A 50 -1.40 2.78 -9.72
C ASP A 50 -2.44 2.98 -8.63
N ILE A 51 -2.64 1.97 -7.81
CA ILE A 51 -3.77 1.89 -6.88
C ILE A 51 -3.30 1.35 -5.54
N ILE A 52 -3.82 1.91 -4.45
CA ILE A 52 -3.74 1.30 -3.13
C ILE A 52 -5.13 1.01 -2.60
N LEU A 53 -5.34 -0.24 -2.19
CA LEU A 53 -6.57 -0.71 -1.56
C LEU A 53 -6.32 -0.81 -0.06
N ILE A 54 -7.14 -0.14 0.74
CA ILE A 54 -7.03 -0.21 2.21
C ILE A 54 -8.21 -1.02 2.74
N THR A 55 -7.89 -2.10 3.45
CA THR A 55 -8.90 -3.04 3.97
C THR A 55 -9.35 -2.72 5.38
N HIS A 56 -8.48 -2.12 6.19
CA HIS A 56 -8.76 -1.80 7.59
C HIS A 56 -8.17 -0.45 7.95
N SER A 57 -8.78 0.23 8.94
CA SER A 57 -8.31 1.53 9.42
C SER A 57 -7.24 1.43 10.51
N HIS A 58 -6.88 0.24 10.95
CA HIS A 58 -5.88 0.03 12.01
C HIS A 58 -4.46 0.36 11.53
N ALA A 59 -3.60 0.77 12.46
CA ALA A 59 -2.24 1.23 12.15
C ALA A 59 -1.42 0.19 11.38
N ASP A 60 -1.62 -1.11 11.64
CA ASP A 60 -0.91 -2.18 10.95
C ASP A 60 -1.36 -2.36 9.48
N HIS A 61 -2.29 -1.54 9.00
CA HIS A 61 -2.74 -1.51 7.61
C HIS A 61 -2.53 -0.15 6.94
N ILE A 62 -2.27 0.93 7.71
CA ILE A 62 -2.23 2.29 7.16
C ILE A 62 -0.98 3.10 7.53
N LYS A 63 0.00 2.49 8.19
CA LYS A 63 1.17 3.23 8.70
C LYS A 63 1.87 4.08 7.64
N GLY A 64 2.05 3.57 6.44
CA GLY A 64 2.73 4.28 5.36
C GLY A 64 1.81 5.03 4.41
N LEU A 65 0.49 4.98 4.63
CA LEU A 65 -0.49 5.50 3.68
C LEU A 65 -0.35 7.00 3.43
N ALA A 66 -0.26 7.80 4.50
CA ALA A 66 -0.20 9.26 4.36
C ALA A 66 1.00 9.69 3.52
N THR A 67 2.16 9.06 3.73
CA THR A 67 3.38 9.38 2.98
C THR A 67 3.25 8.94 1.52
N LEU A 68 2.65 7.77 1.26
CA LEU A 68 2.38 7.32 -0.10
C LEU A 68 1.50 8.31 -0.86
N LEU A 69 0.40 8.74 -0.25
CA LEU A 69 -0.51 9.69 -0.88
C LEU A 69 0.15 11.03 -1.14
N LYS A 70 1.07 11.44 -0.26
CA LYS A 70 1.77 12.71 -0.38
C LYS A 70 2.89 12.68 -1.43
N ARG A 71 3.60 11.55 -1.54
CA ARG A 71 4.81 11.46 -2.38
C ARG A 71 4.60 10.81 -3.73
N THR A 72 3.43 10.21 -3.98
CA THR A 72 3.16 9.53 -5.24
C THR A 72 1.80 9.95 -5.78
N ASN A 73 1.50 9.58 -7.03
CA ASN A 73 0.20 9.84 -7.65
C ASN A 73 -0.74 8.64 -7.52
N ILE A 74 -0.55 7.86 -6.47
CA ILE A 74 -1.35 6.66 -6.23
C ILE A 74 -2.81 7.02 -5.95
N THR A 75 -3.73 6.21 -6.47
CA THR A 75 -5.16 6.38 -6.22
C THR A 75 -5.60 5.49 -5.08
N LEU A 76 -6.26 6.07 -4.09
CA LEU A 76 -6.76 5.32 -2.93
C LEU A 76 -8.16 4.77 -3.22
N TYR A 77 -8.34 3.46 -3.01
CA TYR A 77 -9.63 2.81 -2.99
C TYR A 77 -9.84 2.14 -1.63
N THR A 78 -10.97 2.41 -1.02
CA THR A 78 -11.31 1.82 0.27
C THR A 78 -12.83 1.90 0.48
N THR A 79 -13.33 1.33 1.56
CA THR A 79 -14.74 1.44 1.89
C THR A 79 -15.01 2.82 2.51
N GLU A 80 -16.28 3.25 2.46
CA GLU A 80 -16.71 4.50 3.08
C GLU A 80 -16.40 4.49 4.58
N GLU A 81 -16.67 3.37 5.24
CA GLU A 81 -16.41 3.21 6.68
C GLU A 81 -14.93 3.42 7.02
N VAL A 82 -14.04 2.76 6.29
CA VAL A 82 -12.59 2.89 6.50
C VAL A 82 -12.15 4.31 6.20
N PHE A 83 -12.62 4.90 5.10
CA PHE A 83 -12.27 6.26 4.72
C PHE A 83 -12.64 7.25 5.82
N ASN A 84 -13.85 7.11 6.40
CA ASN A 84 -14.29 7.97 7.50
C ASN A 84 -13.40 7.82 8.73
N ASP A 85 -12.98 6.59 9.03
CA ASP A 85 -12.10 6.33 10.19
C ASP A 85 -10.72 6.96 10.03
N ILE A 86 -10.13 6.89 8.85
CA ILE A 86 -8.77 7.40 8.62
C ILE A 86 -8.71 8.90 8.38
N THR A 87 -9.84 9.54 8.12
CA THR A 87 -9.92 11.00 7.87
C THR A 87 -10.44 11.78 9.06
N LYS A 88 -10.63 11.17 10.19
CA LYS A 88 -11.07 11.86 11.42
C LYS A 88 -10.02 12.83 11.93
#